data_7e2744ce0d05b744e11916be4131d848
#
_entry.id   7e2744ce0d05b744e11916be4131d848
#
_cell.length_a   1.000
_cell.length_b   1.000
_cell.length_c   1.000
_cell.angle_alpha   90.00
_cell.angle_beta   90.00
_cell.angle_gamma   90.00
#
_symmetry.space_group_name_H-M   'P 1'
#
loop_
_entity.id
_entity.type
_entity.pdbx_description
1 polymer ?
#
loop_
_entity_poly.entity_id
_entity_poly.type
_entity_poly.pdbx_seq_one_letter_code
_entity_poly.pdbx_strand_id
1 'polypeptide(L)'
;VRDGLAACVNVRPGMRSVYAWKGAVAHADEVVAIVKTRTGLSETLAASLKARHPYETPIILHLPLADADPDTTAWIPAETQAPPVG
;
A
#
# COMPACT_ATOMS: atom_id res chain seq x y z
N VAL A 1 -0.28 7.67 -7.03
CA VAL A 1 0.68 7.73 -8.15
C VAL A 1 0.91 9.19 -8.57
N ARG A 2 -0.15 9.94 -8.77
CA ARG A 2 -0.05 11.32 -9.24
C ARG A 2 0.76 12.21 -8.30
N ASP A 3 0.62 12.01 -6.99
CA ASP A 3 1.33 12.83 -5.97
C ASP A 3 2.76 12.36 -5.73
N GLY A 4 3.22 11.33 -6.43
CA GLY A 4 4.56 10.81 -6.26
C GLY A 4 4.78 9.95 -5.02
N LEU A 5 3.71 9.53 -4.34
CA LEU A 5 3.81 8.65 -3.18
C LEU A 5 3.96 7.17 -3.55
N ALA A 6 3.58 6.82 -4.76
CA ALA A 6 3.70 5.45 -5.27
C ALA A 6 4.08 5.47 -6.74
N ALA A 7 4.94 4.53 -7.13
CA ALA A 7 5.30 4.35 -8.54
C ALA A 7 4.21 3.61 -9.31
N CYS A 8 3.52 2.69 -8.64
CA CYS A 8 2.55 1.83 -9.28
C CYS A 8 1.54 1.34 -8.24
N VAL A 9 0.30 1.18 -8.67
CA VAL A 9 -0.75 0.52 -7.88
C VAL A 9 -1.38 -0.54 -8.74
N ASN A 10 -1.33 -1.79 -8.28
CA ASN A 10 -2.04 -2.90 -8.90
C ASN A 10 -3.32 -3.15 -8.12
N VAL A 11 -4.43 -3.23 -8.81
CA VAL A 11 -5.74 -3.39 -8.16
C VAL A 11 -6.33 -4.73 -8.58
N ARG A 12 -6.71 -5.54 -7.60
CA ARG A 12 -7.34 -6.84 -7.86
C ARG A 12 -8.68 -6.90 -7.14
N PRO A 13 -9.78 -6.84 -7.88
CA PRO A 13 -11.13 -7.01 -7.31
C PRO A 13 -11.45 -8.48 -7.08
N GLY A 14 -12.56 -8.74 -6.37
CA GLY A 14 -13.09 -10.08 -6.21
C GLY A 14 -12.42 -10.91 -5.14
N MET A 15 -11.73 -10.30 -4.20
CA MET A 15 -11.19 -11.01 -3.04
C MET A 15 -12.28 -11.19 -2.00
N ARG A 16 -12.48 -12.44 -1.57
CA ARG A 16 -13.42 -12.73 -0.50
C ARG A 16 -12.65 -12.89 0.80
N SER A 17 -13.00 -12.06 1.80
CA SER A 17 -12.33 -12.07 3.10
C SER A 17 -13.23 -12.64 4.17
N VAL A 18 -12.65 -13.44 5.06
CA VAL A 18 -13.29 -13.98 6.25
C VAL A 18 -12.38 -13.61 7.42
N TYR A 19 -12.89 -12.88 8.39
CA TYR A 19 -12.05 -12.33 9.45
C TYR A 19 -12.79 -12.17 10.77
N ALA A 20 -12.04 -12.09 11.84
CA ALA A 20 -12.57 -11.82 13.17
C ALA A 20 -12.73 -10.32 13.39
N TRP A 21 -13.91 -9.90 13.81
CA TRP A 21 -14.20 -8.50 14.08
C TRP A 21 -15.17 -8.39 15.24
N LYS A 22 -14.75 -7.71 16.31
CA LYS A 22 -15.57 -7.45 17.50
C LYS A 22 -16.23 -8.70 18.07
N GLY A 23 -15.46 -9.79 18.18
CA GLY A 23 -15.91 -11.05 18.77
C GLY A 23 -16.72 -11.95 17.86
N ALA A 24 -16.86 -11.60 16.60
CA ALA A 24 -17.62 -12.40 15.62
C ALA A 24 -16.79 -12.65 14.36
N VAL A 25 -17.23 -13.61 13.56
CA VAL A 25 -16.65 -13.86 12.23
C VAL A 25 -17.42 -13.03 11.21
N ALA A 26 -16.73 -12.18 10.47
CA ALA A 26 -17.28 -11.35 9.44
C ALA A 26 -16.82 -11.79 8.06
N HIS A 27 -17.60 -11.48 7.04
CA HIS A 27 -17.30 -11.77 5.63
C HIS A 27 -17.42 -10.47 4.84
N ALA A 28 -16.55 -10.28 3.87
CA ALA A 28 -16.63 -9.13 2.98
C ALA A 28 -16.06 -9.47 1.61
N ASP A 29 -16.62 -8.84 0.59
CA ASP A 29 -16.01 -8.81 -0.73
C ASP A 29 -15.13 -7.57 -0.80
N GLU A 30 -13.87 -7.75 -1.13
CA GLU A 30 -12.88 -6.69 -1.05
C GLU A 30 -12.07 -6.57 -2.34
N VAL A 31 -11.40 -5.42 -2.43
CA VAL A 31 -10.43 -5.15 -3.48
C VAL A 31 -9.05 -5.09 -2.84
N VAL A 32 -8.09 -5.82 -3.41
CA VAL A 32 -6.70 -5.77 -2.96
C VAL A 32 -5.97 -4.73 -3.80
N ALA A 33 -5.27 -3.82 -3.13
CA ALA A 33 -4.36 -2.89 -3.78
C ALA A 33 -2.92 -3.24 -3.38
N ILE A 34 -2.08 -3.49 -4.38
CA ILE A 34 -0.65 -3.68 -4.18
C ILE A 34 0.03 -2.40 -4.63
N VAL A 35 0.59 -1.67 -3.68
CA VAL A 35 1.21 -0.37 -3.92
C VAL A 35 2.71 -0.53 -3.91
N LYS A 36 3.37 -0.10 -4.98
CA LYS A 36 4.82 -0.18 -5.12
C LYS A 36 5.41 1.21 -4.92
N THR A 37 6.26 1.33 -3.92
CA THR A 37 6.92 2.59 -3.58
C THR A 37 8.29 2.33 -2.97
N ARG A 38 9.04 3.40 -2.71
CA ARG A 38 10.31 3.29 -2.00
C ARG A 38 10.08 3.22 -0.49
N THR A 39 10.99 2.56 0.22
CA THR A 39 10.88 2.35 1.67
C THR A 39 10.71 3.66 2.43
N GLY A 40 11.43 4.71 2.06
CA GLY A 40 11.35 5.99 2.75
C GLY A 40 10.01 6.71 2.68
N LEU A 41 9.09 6.26 1.82
CA LEU A 41 7.75 6.82 1.70
C LEU A 41 6.67 5.96 2.34
N SER A 42 7.01 4.79 2.89
CA SER A 42 5.99 3.84 3.36
C SER A 42 5.08 4.41 4.46
N GLU A 43 5.63 5.14 5.41
CA GLU A 43 4.83 5.75 6.48
C GLU A 43 3.96 6.89 5.97
N THR A 44 4.50 7.75 5.11
CA THR A 44 3.75 8.85 4.49
C THR A 44 2.59 8.31 3.66
N LEU A 45 2.84 7.27 2.89
CA LEU A 45 1.81 6.61 2.08
C LEU A 45 0.73 5.98 2.96
N ALA A 46 1.12 5.26 4.02
CA ALA A 46 0.17 4.64 4.94
C ALA A 46 -0.74 5.69 5.59
N ALA A 47 -0.18 6.82 6.03
CA ALA A 47 -0.97 7.91 6.60
C ALA A 47 -1.97 8.48 5.60
N SER A 48 -1.56 8.68 4.35
CA SER A 48 -2.43 9.17 3.28
C SER A 48 -3.57 8.18 2.99
N LEU A 49 -3.27 6.89 2.96
CA LEU A 49 -4.28 5.86 2.73
C LEU A 49 -5.29 5.79 3.87
N LYS A 50 -4.84 5.84 5.12
CA LYS A 50 -5.72 5.84 6.28
C LYS A 50 -6.67 7.03 6.27
N ALA A 51 -6.19 8.21 5.91
CA ALA A 51 -6.99 9.42 5.87
C ALA A 51 -8.11 9.36 4.83
N ARG A 52 -7.94 8.55 3.79
CA ARG A 52 -8.88 8.44 2.66
C ARG A 52 -9.68 7.14 2.65
N HIS A 53 -9.35 6.20 3.55
CA HIS A 53 -9.99 4.89 3.55
C HIS A 53 -11.35 4.95 4.26
N PRO A 54 -12.41 4.31 3.70
CA PRO A 54 -13.74 4.35 4.31
C PRO A 54 -13.88 3.47 5.54
N TYR A 55 -12.97 2.54 5.79
CA TYR A 55 -13.05 1.61 6.91
C TYR A 55 -12.42 2.21 8.16
N GLU A 56 -12.96 1.84 9.33
CA GLU A 56 -12.43 2.24 10.63
C GLU A 56 -10.99 1.76 10.81
N THR A 57 -10.72 0.51 10.43
CA THR A 57 -9.39 -0.09 10.54
C THR A 57 -9.01 -0.79 9.24
N PRO A 58 -8.41 -0.07 8.27
CA PRO A 58 -7.94 -0.70 7.06
C PRO A 58 -6.71 -1.57 7.34
N ILE A 59 -6.59 -2.69 6.63
CA ILE A 59 -5.41 -3.52 6.72
C ILE A 59 -4.35 -2.96 5.77
N ILE A 60 -3.25 -2.50 6.36
CA ILE A 60 -2.12 -1.97 5.61
C ILE A 60 -0.88 -2.74 6.05
N LEU A 61 -0.28 -3.47 5.13
CA LEU A 61 0.91 -4.27 5.38
C LEU A 61 2.08 -3.70 4.59
N HIS A 62 3.22 -3.58 5.25
CA HIS A 62 4.46 -3.15 4.63
C HIS A 62 5.33 -4.37 4.38
N LEU A 63 5.59 -4.67 3.11
CA LEU A 63 6.40 -5.81 2.71
C LEU A 63 7.71 -5.30 2.12
N PRO A 64 8.78 -5.23 2.91
CA PRO A 64 10.07 -4.85 2.35
C PRO A 64 10.59 -5.96 1.45
N LEU A 65 11.15 -5.57 0.29
CA LEU A 65 11.74 -6.50 -0.64
C LEU A 65 13.22 -6.64 -0.32
N ALA A 66 13.69 -7.87 -0.19
CA ALA A 66 15.11 -8.15 0.04
C ALA A 66 15.93 -7.84 -1.21
N ASP A 67 15.34 -8.02 -2.39
CA ASP A 67 16.01 -7.82 -3.67
C ASP A 67 14.99 -7.54 -4.77
N ALA A 68 15.45 -6.89 -5.82
CA ALA A 68 14.65 -6.63 -7.01
C ALA A 68 15.58 -6.45 -8.20
N ASP A 69 15.04 -6.62 -9.40
CA ASP A 69 15.77 -6.36 -10.62
C ASP A 69 16.30 -4.91 -10.64
N PRO A 70 17.54 -4.66 -11.12
CA PRO A 70 18.12 -3.30 -11.12
C PRO A 70 17.27 -2.26 -11.83
N ASP A 71 16.60 -2.60 -12.92
CA ASP A 71 15.74 -1.67 -13.64
C ASP A 71 14.53 -1.27 -12.77
N THR A 72 13.95 -2.22 -12.05
CA THR A 72 12.85 -1.96 -11.11
C THR A 72 13.31 -1.07 -9.96
N THR A 73 14.47 -1.37 -9.39
CA THR A 73 15.06 -0.61 -8.28
C THR A 73 15.34 0.84 -8.69
N ALA A 74 15.74 1.07 -9.94
CA ALA A 74 15.95 2.42 -10.46
C ALA A 74 14.64 3.14 -10.78
N TRP A 75 13.65 2.42 -11.31
CA TRP A 75 12.38 2.99 -11.75
C TRP A 75 11.53 3.50 -10.59
N ILE A 76 11.43 2.75 -9.51
CA ILE A 76 10.59 3.12 -8.37
C ILE A 76 10.99 4.47 -7.76
N PRO A 77 12.27 4.71 -7.42
CA PRO A 77 12.67 6.04 -6.93
C PRO A 77 12.50 7.14 -7.96
N ALA A 78 12.69 6.85 -9.24
CA ALA A 78 12.55 7.85 -10.29
C ALA A 78 11.10 8.35 -10.42
N GLU A 79 10.13 7.51 -10.11
CA GLU A 79 8.71 7.83 -10.24
C GLU A 79 8.05 8.23 -8.92
N THR A 80 8.82 8.37 -7.85
CA THR A 80 8.30 8.77 -6.55
C THR A 80 9.03 10.00 -6.04
N GLN A 81 8.36 10.81 -5.20
CA GLN A 81 8.97 11.98 -4.58
C GLN A 81 10.08 11.57 -3.62
N ALA A 82 10.97 12.52 -3.30
CA ALA A 82 11.98 12.28 -2.29
C ALA A 82 11.34 12.04 -0.92
N PRO A 83 11.89 11.13 -0.09
CA PRO A 83 11.38 10.93 1.27
C PRO A 83 11.49 12.21 2.10
N PRO A 84 10.58 12.40 3.08
CA PRO A 84 10.71 13.54 4.00
C PRO A 84 12.04 13.47 4.74
N VAL A 85 12.62 14.63 5.00
CA VAL A 85 13.85 14.77 5.79
C VAL A 85 13.47 14.84 7.25
N GLY A 86 14.10 14.00 8.08
CA GLY A 86 13.84 14.09 9.51
C GLY A 86 14.02 12.84 10.27
#